data_8d6b93cb02a3a8720b6417f66bdc9052
#
_entry.id   8d6b93cb02a3a8720b6417f66bdc9052
#
_cell.length_a   1.000
_cell.length_b   1.000
_cell.length_c   1.000
_cell.angle_alpha   90.00
_cell.angle_beta   90.00
_cell.angle_gamma   90.00
#
_symmetry.space_group_name_H-M   'P 1'
#
loop_
_entity.id
_entity.type
_entity.pdbx_description
1 polymer ?
#
loop_
_entity_poly.entity_id
_entity_poly.type
_entity_poly.pdbx_seq_one_letter_code
_entity_poly.pdbx_strand_id
1 'polypeptide(L)'
;MVEVHIDMPALTELLLSKHNDNDKRDRHLNQCAWLVEHGASNTLILGLCATLVSADIKRVRIELGKPVPMGRTKTLELEQQLSVHESWQEICKIETDAFRRYQLIQQAYPDYTVGQLHTAVMECTR
;
A
#
# COMPACT_ATOMS: atom_id res chain seq x y z
N MET A 1 2.62 -19.89 33.48
CA MET A 1 2.16 -20.19 33.05
C MET A 1 1.31 -20.43 32.52
N VAL A 2 1.49 -20.60 32.75
CA VAL A 2 0.72 -20.95 32.26
C VAL A 2 -0.09 -21.56 32.04
N GLU A 3 -0.17 -21.69 32.34
CA GLU A 3 -0.96 -22.20 32.15
C GLU A 3 -1.75 -22.45 31.66
N VAL A 4 -1.65 -22.42 31.73
CA VAL A 4 -2.41 -22.65 31.33
C VAL A 4 -3.08 -23.09 30.69
N HIS A 5 -2.98 -23.18 30.66
CA HIS A 5 -3.59 -23.61 30.09
C HIS A 5 -4.16 -24.18 29.53
N ILE A 6 -3.47 -23.65 29.22
CA ILE A 6 -3.78 -24.77 28.97
C ILE A 6 -5.00 -25.32 28.36
N ASP A 7 -5.85 -25.35 28.75
CA ASP A 7 -7.00 -26.01 28.42
C ASP A 7 -8.09 -25.13 27.98
N MET A 8 -7.78 -24.15 27.24
CA MET A 8 -8.73 -23.20 26.71
C MET A 8 -8.47 -22.93 25.24
N PRO A 9 -8.70 -23.95 24.37
CA PRO A 9 -8.42 -23.76 22.93
C PRO A 9 -9.21 -22.63 22.32
N ALA A 10 -10.47 -22.43 22.71
CA ALA A 10 -11.27 -21.32 22.18
C ALA A 10 -10.69 -19.96 22.59
N LEU A 11 -10.20 -19.83 23.82
CA LEU A 11 -9.57 -18.58 24.26
C LEU A 11 -8.25 -18.35 23.54
N THR A 12 -7.47 -19.40 23.34
CA THR A 12 -6.21 -19.31 22.61
C THR A 12 -6.46 -18.85 21.16
N GLU A 13 -7.45 -19.42 20.51
CA GLU A 13 -7.81 -19.01 19.15
C GLU A 13 -8.24 -17.55 19.10
N LEU A 14 -9.02 -17.09 20.07
CA LEU A 14 -9.46 -15.71 20.13
C LEU A 14 -8.27 -14.75 20.29
N LEU A 15 -7.32 -15.09 21.16
CA LEU A 15 -6.14 -14.27 21.38
C LEU A 15 -5.25 -14.23 20.15
N LEU A 16 -5.08 -15.36 19.46
CA LEU A 16 -4.31 -15.42 18.23
C LEU A 16 -4.97 -14.60 17.12
N SER A 17 -6.30 -14.65 17.02
CA SER A 17 -7.04 -13.88 16.04
C SER A 17 -6.85 -12.38 16.26
N LYS A 18 -6.96 -11.90 17.50
CA LYS A 18 -6.72 -10.48 17.81
C LYS A 18 -5.29 -10.06 17.52
N HIS A 19 -4.34 -10.93 17.85
CA HIS A 19 -2.93 -10.65 17.57
C HIS A 19 -2.67 -10.54 16.06
N ASN A 20 -3.24 -11.44 15.29
CA ASN A 20 -3.11 -11.41 13.82
C ASN A 20 -3.73 -10.14 13.22
N ASP A 21 -4.88 -9.71 13.73
CA ASP A 21 -5.54 -8.49 13.27
C ASP A 21 -4.68 -7.26 13.58
N ASN A 22 -4.08 -7.21 14.78
CA ASN A 22 -3.19 -6.11 15.14
C ASN A 22 -1.93 -6.10 14.28
N ASP A 23 -1.35 -7.27 14.03
CA ASP A 23 -0.17 -7.38 13.16
C ASP A 23 -0.48 -6.92 11.74
N LYS A 24 -1.65 -7.30 11.23
CA LYS A 24 -2.09 -6.90 9.90
C LYS A 24 -2.28 -5.39 9.83
N ARG A 25 -2.90 -4.80 10.86
CA ARG A 25 -3.09 -3.36 10.92
C ARG A 25 -1.75 -2.63 11.00
N ASP A 26 -0.83 -3.11 11.84
CA ASP A 26 0.50 -2.52 11.97
C ASP A 26 1.26 -2.58 10.64
N ARG A 27 1.15 -3.70 9.94
CA ARG A 27 1.75 -3.84 8.62
C ARG A 27 1.16 -2.84 7.65
N HIS A 28 -0.17 -2.67 7.66
CA HIS A 28 -0.83 -1.68 6.80
C HIS A 28 -0.44 -0.25 7.15
N LEU A 29 -0.23 0.05 8.44
CA LEU A 29 0.25 1.38 8.83
C LEU A 29 1.66 1.65 8.28
N ASN A 30 2.54 0.65 8.35
CA ASN A 30 3.88 0.77 7.77
C ASN A 30 3.82 0.92 6.24
N GLN A 31 2.96 0.17 5.58
CA GLN A 31 2.75 0.28 4.14
C GLN A 31 2.18 1.66 3.78
N CYS A 32 1.25 2.16 4.58
CA CYS A 32 0.67 3.49 4.39
C CYS A 32 1.75 4.57 4.47
N ALA A 33 2.67 4.47 5.45
CA ALA A 33 3.76 5.44 5.59
C ALA A 33 4.63 5.45 4.33
N TRP A 34 4.99 4.28 3.82
CA TRP A 34 5.77 4.18 2.58
C TRP A 34 5.03 4.79 1.41
N LEU A 35 3.74 4.46 1.27
CA LEU A 35 2.90 4.98 0.18
C LEU A 35 2.77 6.50 0.24
N VAL A 36 2.56 7.06 1.43
CA VAL A 36 2.47 8.51 1.61
C VAL A 36 3.79 9.18 1.20
N GLU A 37 4.91 8.62 1.63
CA GLU A 37 6.22 9.20 1.30
C GLU A 37 6.52 9.15 -0.19
N HIS A 38 5.96 8.19 -0.90
CA HIS A 38 6.19 8.03 -2.34
C HIS A 38 5.06 8.60 -3.19
N GLY A 39 4.18 9.39 -2.59
CA GLY A 39 3.21 10.18 -3.35
C GLY A 39 1.96 9.45 -3.81
N ALA A 40 1.57 8.38 -3.11
CA ALA A 40 0.34 7.66 -3.42
C ALA A 40 -0.89 8.47 -3.03
N SER A 41 -1.99 8.28 -3.75
CA SER A 41 -3.26 8.91 -3.42
C SER A 41 -3.95 8.19 -2.25
N ASN A 42 -4.86 8.89 -1.57
CA ASN A 42 -5.64 8.27 -0.50
C ASN A 42 -6.47 7.09 -1.01
N THR A 43 -7.01 7.20 -2.22
CA THR A 43 -7.81 6.12 -2.83
C THR A 43 -6.97 4.85 -2.98
N LEU A 44 -5.75 4.99 -3.49
CA LEU A 44 -4.85 3.84 -3.64
C LEU A 44 -4.50 3.24 -2.28
N ILE A 45 -4.17 4.10 -1.31
CA ILE A 45 -3.80 3.64 0.04
C ILE A 45 -4.96 2.85 0.67
N LEU A 46 -6.19 3.37 0.58
CA LEU A 46 -7.36 2.67 1.12
C LEU A 46 -7.58 1.32 0.43
N GLY A 47 -7.30 1.24 -0.87
CA GLY A 47 -7.42 -0.01 -1.61
C GLY A 47 -6.39 -1.05 -1.22
N LEU A 48 -5.17 -0.63 -0.90
CA LEU A 48 -4.09 -1.54 -0.53
C LEU A 48 -4.07 -1.89 0.96
N CYS A 49 -4.50 -0.95 1.80
CA CYS A 49 -4.43 -1.09 3.26
C CYS A 49 -5.85 -1.22 3.83
N ALA A 50 -6.46 -2.37 3.60
CA ALA A 50 -7.89 -2.58 3.87
C ALA A 50 -8.29 -2.44 5.33
N THR A 51 -7.34 -2.57 6.28
CA THR A 51 -7.65 -2.40 7.70
C THR A 51 -7.65 -0.94 8.15
N LEU A 52 -7.23 -0.01 7.27
CA LEU A 52 -7.15 1.40 7.61
C LEU A 52 -8.38 2.15 7.11
N VAL A 53 -8.68 3.26 7.78
CA VAL A 53 -9.73 4.19 7.36
C VAL A 53 -9.11 5.56 7.07
N SER A 54 -9.88 6.47 6.52
CA SER A 54 -9.38 7.80 6.13
C SER A 54 -8.69 8.55 7.28
N ALA A 55 -9.20 8.40 8.49
CA ALA A 55 -8.61 9.06 9.67
C ALA A 55 -7.20 8.56 9.95
N ASP A 56 -6.93 7.28 9.72
CA ASP A 56 -5.59 6.71 9.90
C ASP A 56 -4.61 7.33 8.91
N ILE A 57 -5.02 7.46 7.65
CA ILE A 57 -4.17 8.04 6.61
C ILE A 57 -3.87 9.50 6.94
N LYS A 58 -4.87 10.25 7.38
CA LYS A 58 -4.70 11.64 7.75
C LYS A 58 -3.66 11.79 8.87
N ARG A 59 -3.74 10.90 9.86
CA ARG A 59 -2.77 10.89 10.96
C ARG A 59 -1.36 10.64 10.47
N VAL A 60 -1.18 9.63 9.60
CA VAL A 60 0.13 9.31 9.04
C VAL A 60 0.68 10.50 8.24
N ARG A 61 -0.16 11.15 7.45
CA ARG A 61 0.27 12.32 6.69
C ARG A 61 0.72 13.47 7.59
N ILE A 62 0.01 13.69 8.69
CA ILE A 62 0.38 14.73 9.66
C ILE A 62 1.72 14.40 10.30
N GLU A 63 1.90 13.15 10.73
CA GLU A 63 3.14 12.71 11.37
C GLU A 63 4.35 12.83 10.44
N LEU A 64 4.17 12.54 9.15
CA LEU A 64 5.23 12.61 8.16
C LEU A 64 5.41 14.00 7.55
N GLY A 65 4.49 14.92 7.82
CA GLY A 65 4.51 16.24 7.20
C GLY A 65 4.26 16.20 5.71
N LYS A 66 3.46 15.24 5.24
CA LYS A 66 3.15 15.04 3.82
C LYS A 66 1.64 15.18 3.59
N PRO A 67 1.12 16.41 3.47
CA PRO A 67 -0.32 16.61 3.24
C PRO A 67 -0.77 16.02 1.90
N VAL A 68 -2.08 15.87 1.76
CA VAL A 68 -2.65 15.43 0.48
C VAL A 68 -2.22 16.41 -0.60
N PRO A 69 -1.67 15.93 -1.73
CA PRO A 69 -1.29 16.82 -2.82
C PRO A 69 -2.47 17.63 -3.34
N MET A 70 -2.25 18.91 -3.58
CA MET A 70 -3.26 19.79 -4.12
C MET A 70 -3.27 19.67 -5.64
N GLY A 71 -4.47 19.53 -6.22
CA GLY A 71 -4.62 19.46 -7.66
C GLY A 71 -4.43 18.07 -8.22
N ARG A 72 -4.34 17.98 -9.55
CA ARG A 72 -4.21 16.69 -10.24
C ARG A 72 -2.77 16.19 -10.21
N THR A 73 -2.62 14.87 -10.11
CA THR A 73 -1.33 14.22 -10.31
C THR A 73 -0.87 14.49 -11.74
N LYS A 74 0.37 14.91 -11.91
CA LYS A 74 0.94 15.14 -13.23
C LYS A 74 0.99 13.81 -14.01
N THR A 75 0.32 13.76 -15.15
CA THR A 75 0.28 12.55 -15.97
C THR A 75 1.60 12.39 -16.73
N LEU A 76 2.06 11.14 -16.81
CA LEU A 76 3.25 10.82 -17.60
C LEU A 76 2.93 10.89 -19.09
N GLU A 77 3.95 11.12 -19.90
CA GLU A 77 3.80 11.11 -21.36
C GLU A 77 3.51 9.70 -21.84
N LEU A 78 2.93 9.59 -23.05
CA LEU A 78 2.51 8.29 -23.58
C LEU A 78 3.62 7.26 -23.62
N GLU A 79 4.82 7.64 -24.07
CA GLU A 79 5.96 6.71 -24.11
C GLU A 79 6.33 6.21 -22.72
N GLN A 80 6.29 7.10 -21.73
CA GLN A 80 6.56 6.75 -20.35
C GLN A 80 5.47 5.83 -19.79
N GLN A 81 4.21 6.11 -20.11
CA GLN A 81 3.09 5.25 -19.69
C GLN A 81 3.23 3.84 -20.26
N LEU A 82 3.60 3.73 -21.53
CA LEU A 82 3.77 2.41 -22.16
C LEU A 82 4.92 1.64 -21.53
N SER A 83 6.03 2.32 -21.26
CA SER A 83 7.19 1.70 -20.59
C SER A 83 6.81 1.19 -19.20
N VAL A 84 6.11 2.00 -18.41
CA VAL A 84 5.63 1.63 -17.07
C VAL A 84 4.68 0.44 -17.16
N HIS A 85 3.78 0.46 -18.13
CA HIS A 85 2.81 -0.62 -18.31
C HIS A 85 3.49 -1.96 -18.63
N GLU A 86 4.49 -1.94 -19.52
CA GLU A 86 5.25 -3.16 -19.83
C GLU A 86 5.96 -3.70 -18.59
N SER A 87 6.62 -2.82 -17.83
CA SER A 87 7.30 -3.21 -16.60
C SER A 87 6.32 -3.75 -15.58
N TRP A 88 5.14 -3.14 -15.46
CA TRP A 88 4.08 -3.59 -14.56
C TRP A 88 3.61 -4.99 -14.91
N GLN A 89 3.43 -5.29 -16.20
CA GLN A 89 3.04 -6.62 -16.63
C GLN A 89 4.06 -7.68 -16.22
N GLU A 90 5.35 -7.37 -16.37
CA GLU A 90 6.41 -8.28 -15.95
C GLU A 90 6.41 -8.48 -14.43
N ILE A 91 6.22 -7.41 -13.68
CA ILE A 91 6.15 -7.47 -12.22
C ILE A 91 4.95 -8.32 -11.78
N CYS A 92 3.82 -8.19 -12.44
CA CYS A 92 2.63 -8.98 -12.12
C CYS A 92 2.83 -10.48 -12.33
N LYS A 93 3.75 -10.87 -13.23
CA LYS A 93 4.07 -12.28 -13.45
C LYS A 93 4.87 -12.88 -12.31
N ILE A 94 5.68 -12.08 -11.62
CA ILE A 94 6.60 -12.58 -10.61
C ILE A 94 6.19 -12.25 -9.18
N GLU A 95 5.27 -11.32 -9.00
CA GLU A 95 4.84 -10.88 -7.68
C GLU A 95 3.32 -10.82 -7.61
N THR A 96 2.74 -11.47 -6.60
CA THR A 96 1.29 -11.51 -6.42
C THR A 96 0.76 -10.47 -5.44
N ASP A 97 1.62 -9.98 -4.53
CA ASP A 97 1.20 -8.99 -3.54
C ASP A 97 1.16 -7.59 -4.15
N ALA A 98 0.00 -6.94 -4.07
CA ALA A 98 -0.22 -5.64 -4.71
C ALA A 98 0.73 -4.57 -4.18
N PHE A 99 0.95 -4.51 -2.87
CA PHE A 99 1.86 -3.52 -2.29
C PHE A 99 3.29 -3.71 -2.80
N ARG A 100 3.76 -4.96 -2.84
CA ARG A 100 5.10 -5.28 -3.34
C ARG A 100 5.24 -4.91 -4.81
N ARG A 101 4.18 -5.08 -5.59
CA ARG A 101 4.19 -4.66 -7.00
C ARG A 101 4.48 -3.17 -7.13
N TYR A 102 3.84 -2.34 -6.28
CA TYR A 102 4.08 -0.90 -6.30
C TYR A 102 5.49 -0.55 -5.82
N GLN A 103 6.02 -1.27 -4.86
CA GLN A 103 7.41 -1.07 -4.45
C GLN A 103 8.38 -1.38 -5.59
N LEU A 104 8.16 -2.48 -6.30
CA LEU A 104 9.02 -2.88 -7.40
C LEU A 104 8.95 -1.91 -8.57
N ILE A 105 7.77 -1.45 -8.95
CA ILE A 105 7.64 -0.50 -10.05
C ILE A 105 8.24 0.85 -9.67
N GLN A 106 8.11 1.27 -8.42
CA GLN A 106 8.70 2.51 -7.95
C GLN A 106 10.23 2.44 -7.95
N GLN A 107 10.80 1.29 -7.61
CA GLN A 107 12.25 1.09 -7.68
C GLN A 107 12.76 1.15 -9.12
N ALA A 108 11.97 0.68 -10.08
CA ALA A 108 12.33 0.74 -11.49
C ALA A 108 12.23 2.17 -12.05
N TYR A 109 11.37 3.00 -11.49
CA TYR A 109 11.13 4.38 -11.92
C TYR A 109 11.19 5.33 -10.73
N PRO A 110 12.37 5.52 -10.12
CA PRO A 110 12.47 6.26 -8.85
C PRO A 110 12.13 7.76 -8.97
N ASP A 111 12.15 8.31 -10.18
CA ASP A 111 11.83 9.72 -10.41
C ASP A 111 10.33 9.99 -10.44
N TYR A 112 9.51 8.95 -10.50
CA TYR A 112 8.06 9.09 -10.56
C TYR A 112 7.44 8.74 -9.22
N THR A 113 6.35 9.45 -8.88
CA THR A 113 5.59 9.12 -7.66
C THR A 113 4.76 7.86 -7.88
N VAL A 114 4.41 7.19 -6.79
CA VAL A 114 3.50 6.04 -6.87
C VAL A 114 2.16 6.45 -7.48
N GLY A 115 1.70 7.70 -7.20
CA GLY A 115 0.48 8.23 -7.81
C GLY A 115 0.58 8.29 -9.32
N GLN A 116 1.70 8.77 -9.86
CA GLN A 116 1.93 8.82 -11.32
C GLN A 116 1.98 7.42 -11.90
N LEU A 117 2.68 6.50 -11.25
CA LEU A 117 2.81 5.12 -11.72
C LEU A 117 1.45 4.41 -11.71
N HIS A 118 0.67 4.60 -10.65
CA HIS A 118 -0.67 4.02 -10.55
C HIS A 118 -1.57 4.53 -11.69
N THR A 119 -1.55 5.84 -11.94
CA THR A 119 -2.33 6.44 -13.02
C THR A 119 -1.93 5.86 -14.37
N ALA A 120 -0.62 5.72 -14.62
CA ALA A 120 -0.10 5.16 -15.87
C ALA A 120 -0.58 3.71 -16.07
N VAL A 121 -0.52 2.90 -15.01
CA VAL A 121 -0.98 1.51 -15.07
C VAL A 121 -2.48 1.45 -15.39
N MET A 122 -3.28 2.27 -14.72
CA MET A 122 -4.73 2.26 -14.92
C MET A 122 -5.13 2.81 -16.29
N GLU A 123 -4.44 3.82 -16.78
CA GLU A 123 -4.71 4.40 -18.11
C GLU A 123 -4.46 3.38 -19.21
N CYS A 124 -3.40 2.60 -19.10
CA CYS A 124 -3.06 1.61 -20.13
C CYS A 124 -3.95 0.35 -20.11
N THR A 125 -4.68 0.12 -19.03
CA THR A 125 -5.56 -1.05 -18.92
C THR A 125 -7.00 -0.77 -19.34
N ARG A 126 -7.31 0.44 -19.72
CA ARG A 126 -8.66 0.81 -20.17
C ARG A 126 -8.93 0.46 -21.63
#